data_5a8603c1c8ce1abfa035c4db40e0fa40
#
_entry.id   5a8603c1c8ce1abfa035c4db40e0fa40
#
_cell.length_a   1.000
_cell.length_b   1.000
_cell.length_c   1.000
_cell.angle_alpha   90.00
_cell.angle_beta   90.00
_cell.angle_gamma   90.00
#
_symmetry.space_group_name_H-M   'P 1'
#
loop_
_entity.id
_entity.type
_entity.pdbx_description
1 polymer ?
#
loop_
_entity_poly.entity_id
_entity_poly.type
_entity_poly.pdbx_seq_one_letter_code
_entity_poly.pdbx_strand_id
1 'polypeptide(L)' 'MLAPALRELPPDEETKLLINPSGRFVLGGPEADTGLTGRKLAADAYGTFAPHGGGALSGKDPTKVDRSGAYLARYIAKTL' A
#
# COMPACT_ATOMS: atom_id res chain seq x y z
N MET A 1 18.95 8.25 -9.99
CA MET A 1 17.90 8.89 -9.19
C MET A 1 17.87 8.48 -7.71
N LEU A 2 18.29 7.26 -7.35
CA LEU A 2 18.31 6.83 -5.93
C LEU A 2 19.47 7.43 -5.13
N ALA A 3 20.61 7.68 -5.73
CA ALA A 3 21.81 8.15 -5.03
C ALA A 3 21.62 9.43 -4.17
N PRO A 4 20.88 10.46 -4.60
CA PRO A 4 20.65 11.63 -3.77
C PRO A 4 19.79 11.34 -2.52
N ALA A 5 18.77 10.50 -2.67
CA ALA A 5 17.86 10.16 -1.57
C ALA A 5 18.50 9.26 -0.51
N LEU A 6 19.53 8.52 -0.88
CA LEU A 6 20.22 7.56 0.00
C LEU A 6 21.47 8.15 0.69
N ARG A 7 21.76 9.44 0.51
CA ARG A 7 22.95 10.07 1.09
C ARG A 7 22.92 10.14 2.63
N GLU A 8 21.73 10.35 3.19
CA GLU A 8 21.55 10.46 4.65
C GLU A 8 21.41 9.10 5.33
N LEU A 9 20.87 8.12 4.59
CA LEU A 9 20.66 6.75 5.06
C LEU A 9 21.18 5.79 3.98
N PRO A 10 22.49 5.53 3.93
CA PRO A 10 23.06 4.62 2.95
C PRO A 10 22.54 3.19 3.17
N PRO A 11 22.19 2.47 2.09
CA PRO A 11 21.80 1.08 2.21
C PRO A 11 22.98 0.22 2.68
N ASP A 12 22.69 -0.77 3.48
CA ASP A 12 23.62 -1.81 3.91
C ASP A 12 23.45 -3.09 3.08
N GLU A 13 24.17 -4.16 3.46
CA GLU A 13 24.15 -5.44 2.76
C GLU A 13 22.79 -6.16 2.89
N GLU A 14 22.01 -5.86 3.92
CA GLU A 14 20.69 -6.44 4.15
C GLU A 14 19.55 -5.66 3.45
N THR A 15 19.85 -4.47 2.97
CA THR A 15 18.87 -3.61 2.32
C THR A 15 18.41 -4.18 0.98
N LYS A 16 17.13 -4.48 0.86
CA LYS A 16 16.52 -4.96 -0.38
C LYS A 16 16.06 -3.79 -1.25
N LEU A 17 16.63 -3.66 -2.44
CA LEU A 17 16.19 -2.70 -3.44
C LEU A 17 15.19 -3.35 -4.39
N LEU A 18 13.94 -2.88 -4.36
CA LEU A 18 12.88 -3.35 -5.23
C LEU A 18 12.54 -2.26 -6.25
N ILE A 19 12.95 -2.47 -7.51
CA ILE A 19 12.70 -1.55 -8.61
C ILE A 19 11.80 -2.24 -9.62
N ASN A 20 10.57 -1.77 -9.77
CA ASN A 20 9.55 -2.38 -10.64
C ASN A 20 9.45 -3.91 -10.44
N PRO A 21 9.23 -4.40 -9.20
CA PRO A 21 9.28 -5.83 -8.88
C PRO A 21 8.23 -6.66 -9.62
N SER A 22 7.14 -6.01 -10.08
CA SER A 22 6.08 -6.64 -10.89
C SER A 22 6.44 -6.70 -12.38
N GLY A 23 7.60 -6.20 -12.77
CA GLY A 23 8.04 -6.15 -14.16
C GLY A 23 7.88 -4.77 -14.78
N ARG A 24 7.90 -4.73 -16.11
CA ARG A 24 7.86 -3.48 -16.87
C ARG A 24 6.51 -2.77 -16.76
N PHE A 25 6.52 -1.53 -16.30
CA PHE A 25 5.35 -0.66 -16.28
C PHE A 25 5.40 0.30 -17.48
N VAL A 26 4.46 0.15 -18.41
CA VAL A 26 4.45 0.89 -19.68
C VAL A 26 3.33 1.91 -19.75
N LEU A 27 2.13 1.53 -19.33
CA LEU A 27 0.96 2.39 -19.34
C LEU A 27 0.91 3.20 -18.05
N GLY A 28 0.82 4.51 -18.15
CA GLY A 28 0.77 5.42 -17.01
C GLY A 28 -0.35 6.46 -17.14
N GLY A 29 -0.40 7.36 -16.19
CA GLY A 29 -1.38 8.46 -16.18
C GLY A 29 -2.82 7.98 -15.94
N PRO A 30 -3.81 8.87 -16.22
CA PRO A 30 -5.23 8.58 -15.95
C PRO A 30 -5.80 7.36 -16.68
N GLU A 31 -5.16 6.98 -17.79
CA GLU A 31 -5.56 5.80 -18.56
C GLU A 31 -5.27 4.49 -17.80
N ALA A 32 -4.19 4.47 -17.02
CA ALA A 32 -3.86 3.33 -16.16
C ALA A 32 -4.63 3.36 -14.84
N ASP A 33 -4.64 4.51 -14.18
CA ASP A 33 -5.31 4.73 -12.89
C ASP A 33 -5.61 6.22 -12.71
N THR A 34 -6.87 6.58 -12.61
CA THR A 34 -7.28 7.96 -12.33
C THR A 34 -7.07 8.35 -10.87
N GLY A 35 -6.81 7.38 -10.01
CA GLY A 35 -6.68 7.56 -8.58
C GLY A 35 -8.01 7.86 -7.89
N LEU A 36 -8.06 7.59 -6.60
CA LEU A 36 -9.22 7.92 -5.76
C LEU A 36 -8.76 8.34 -4.37
N THR A 37 -9.48 9.27 -3.76
CA THR A 37 -9.25 9.72 -2.39
C THR A 37 -9.47 8.57 -1.40
N GLY A 38 -8.59 8.44 -0.41
CA GLY A 38 -8.70 7.41 0.63
C GLY A 38 -8.36 6.00 0.15
N ARG A 39 -7.55 5.88 -0.90
CA ARG A 39 -7.10 4.57 -1.43
C ARG A 39 -5.60 4.33 -1.30
N LYS A 40 -4.95 5.02 -0.36
CA LYS A 40 -3.54 4.78 -0.01
C LYS A 40 -3.43 4.50 1.50
N LEU A 41 -4.14 3.47 1.97
CA LEU A 41 -4.28 3.18 3.40
C LEU A 41 -2.96 2.90 4.10
N ALA A 42 -2.01 2.26 3.45
CA ALA A 42 -0.70 2.04 4.04
C ALA A 42 0.03 3.35 4.34
N ALA A 43 -0.08 4.35 3.46
CA ALA A 43 0.49 5.67 3.68
C ALA A 43 -0.32 6.51 4.70
N ASP A 44 -1.64 6.37 4.66
CA ASP A 44 -2.56 7.17 5.48
C ASP A 44 -2.59 6.72 6.95
N ALA A 45 -2.23 5.47 7.25
CA ALA A 45 -2.31 4.88 8.58
C ALA A 45 -0.91 4.70 9.19
N TYR A 46 -0.44 3.45 9.28
CA TYR A 46 0.76 3.12 10.04
C TYR A 46 2.03 2.97 9.17
N GLY A 47 1.95 3.24 7.89
CA GLY A 47 3.09 3.13 6.97
C GLY A 47 3.66 1.71 6.94
N THR A 48 4.96 1.60 7.22
CA THR A 48 5.66 0.32 7.28
C THR A 48 5.69 -0.32 8.69
N PHE A 49 5.18 0.37 9.71
CA PHE A 49 5.19 -0.14 11.09
C PHE A 49 4.21 -1.29 11.33
N ALA A 50 3.15 -1.38 10.54
CA ALA A 50 2.19 -2.46 10.62
C ALA A 50 1.96 -3.08 9.24
N PRO A 51 1.91 -4.42 9.16
CA PRO A 51 1.60 -5.08 7.89
C PRO A 51 0.25 -4.66 7.33
N HIS A 52 0.21 -4.38 6.02
CA HIS A 52 -1.00 -4.01 5.32
C HIS A 52 -0.99 -4.57 3.89
N GLY A 53 -2.08 -5.18 3.46
CA GLY A 53 -2.21 -5.75 2.12
C GLY A 53 -2.43 -4.74 1.00
N GLY A 54 -2.64 -3.46 1.33
CA GLY A 54 -2.89 -2.39 0.37
C GLY A 54 -4.33 -2.26 -0.10
N GLY A 55 -5.22 -3.16 0.30
CA GLY A 55 -6.64 -3.13 -0.08
C GLY A 55 -7.38 -1.94 0.52
N ALA A 56 -7.78 -0.99 -0.32
CA ALA A 56 -8.54 0.18 0.09
C ALA A 56 -10.02 -0.13 0.26
N LEU A 57 -10.71 0.64 1.11
CA LEU A 57 -12.13 0.44 1.46
C LEU A 57 -13.04 1.41 0.71
N SER A 58 -12.55 2.61 0.42
CA SER A 58 -13.37 3.69 -0.11
C SER A 58 -13.97 3.34 -1.47
N GLY A 59 -15.27 3.63 -1.66
CA GLY A 59 -16.01 3.34 -2.87
C GLY A 59 -16.34 1.86 -3.12
N LYS A 60 -16.03 0.98 -2.17
CA LYS A 60 -16.34 -0.45 -2.26
C LYS A 60 -17.58 -0.81 -1.45
N ASP A 61 -18.42 -1.68 -1.99
CA ASP A 61 -19.54 -2.27 -1.28
C ASP A 61 -19.11 -3.50 -0.45
N PRO A 62 -19.96 -4.03 0.45
CA PRO A 62 -19.59 -5.16 1.32
C PRO A 62 -19.28 -6.48 0.61
N THR A 63 -19.56 -6.61 -0.68
CA THR A 63 -19.20 -7.80 -1.47
C THR A 63 -17.70 -7.86 -1.75
N LYS A 64 -17.00 -6.74 -1.60
CA LYS A 64 -15.55 -6.67 -1.79
C LYS A 64 -14.85 -7.13 -0.51
N VAL A 65 -14.01 -8.17 -0.64
CA VAL A 65 -13.30 -8.78 0.50
C VAL A 65 -12.39 -7.78 1.23
N ASP A 66 -11.80 -6.83 0.53
CA ASP A 66 -11.02 -5.77 1.17
C ASP A 66 -11.82 -5.04 2.24
N ARG A 67 -13.08 -4.71 1.95
CA ARG A 67 -13.96 -4.04 2.91
C ARG A 67 -14.53 -5.02 3.95
N SER A 68 -15.14 -6.11 3.53
CA SER A 68 -15.75 -7.08 4.46
C SER A 68 -14.73 -7.72 5.38
N GLY A 69 -13.56 -8.07 4.88
CA GLY A 69 -12.47 -8.65 5.67
C GLY A 69 -11.92 -7.66 6.70
N ALA A 70 -11.70 -6.41 6.32
CA ALA A 70 -11.23 -5.37 7.23
C ALA A 70 -12.25 -5.08 8.35
N TYR A 71 -13.52 -5.03 8.03
CA TYR A 71 -14.59 -4.80 9.01
C TYR A 71 -14.73 -5.99 9.96
N LEU A 72 -14.65 -7.21 9.46
CA LEU A 72 -14.67 -8.40 10.29
C LEU A 72 -13.45 -8.47 11.22
N ALA A 73 -12.27 -8.20 10.72
CA ALA A 73 -11.06 -8.14 11.52
C ALA A 73 -11.16 -7.12 12.66
N ARG A 74 -11.71 -5.93 12.36
CA ARG A 74 -11.95 -4.91 13.39
C ARG A 74 -13.00 -5.35 14.41
N TYR A 75 -14.05 -5.99 13.97
CA TYR A 75 -15.08 -6.55 14.87
C TYR A 75 -14.46 -7.57 15.83
N ILE A 76 -13.68 -8.51 15.33
CA ILE A 76 -12.98 -9.51 16.15
C ILE A 76 -12.07 -8.81 17.17
N ALA A 77 -11.24 -7.90 16.73
CA ALA A 77 -10.29 -7.19 17.60
C ALA A 77 -10.98 -6.35 18.72
N LYS A 78 -12.22 -5.96 18.50
CA LYS A 78 -12.99 -5.20 19.50
C LYS A 78 -13.78 -6.07 20.46
N THR A 79 -14.00 -7.33 20.10
CA THR A 79 -14.79 -8.28 20.91
C THR A 79 -13.93 -9.18 21.78
N LEU A 80 -12.64 -9.25 21.52
CA LEU A 80 -11.65 -9.92 22.37
C LEU A 80 -11.22 -9.01 23.52
#